data_618f918e005cc7b807651850754eacbb
#
_entry.id   618f918e005cc7b807651850754eacbb
#
_cell.length_a   1.000
_cell.length_b   1.000
_cell.length_c   1.000
_cell.angle_alpha   90.00
_cell.angle_beta   90.00
_cell.angle_gamma   90.00
#
_symmetry.space_group_name_H-M   'P 1'
#
loop_
_entity.id
_entity.type
_entity.pdbx_description
1 polymer ?
#
loop_
_entity_poly.entity_id
_entity_poly.type
_entity_poly.pdbx_seq_one_letter_code
_entity_poly.pdbx_strand_id
1 'polypeptide(L)'
;MEKVDISSLPLPQLTEWVTGTLGEPKFRAGQIYRWIHQKRVGSFAEMTNLSAALRQKLEERAFLTVLTTRRRLESKLDETVKLLLELPDQNCVEAVLMRYEHGLSLCISTQVGCRMGCKFCASTLGGLVRSLTPAEMLGEVYEAERQAGEPISSLVLMGIGEPLDNYRNVLDFLTILSSPEGRNLSLRHVSLSTCGLCDRIDELAELGLGLTLSISLHAADDETRSGIMPVNKQYNITRLMQSCKNYFAKTGRRISYEYALIAGVNDSPAHAEALAKLLGGQNCHVNLIPVNPVAERGTKRPDKGAVQRFAARLGALGLNATVRRELGSDIAAACGQLRRAEAGKAGDGTK
;
A
#
# COMPACT_ATOMS: atom_id res chain seq x y z
N MET A 1 -25.69 -21.51 4.84
CA MET A 1 -24.70 -21.10 3.83
C MET A 1 -23.93 -19.94 4.39
N GLU A 2 -22.61 -19.91 4.18
CA GLU A 2 -21.77 -18.78 4.57
C GLU A 2 -22.14 -17.54 3.75
N LYS A 3 -22.22 -16.38 4.41
CA LYS A 3 -22.52 -15.11 3.75
C LYS A 3 -21.30 -14.62 2.97
N VAL A 4 -21.53 -14.00 1.83
CA VAL A 4 -20.48 -13.45 0.96
C VAL A 4 -20.26 -11.98 1.25
N ASP A 5 -18.99 -11.56 1.37
CA ASP A 5 -18.63 -10.13 1.37
C ASP A 5 -18.71 -9.58 -0.06
N ILE A 6 -19.85 -9.01 -0.39
CA ILE A 6 -20.08 -8.47 -1.74
C ILE A 6 -19.36 -7.15 -2.00
N SER A 7 -18.81 -6.50 -0.97
CA SER A 7 -17.97 -5.30 -1.12
C SER A 7 -16.60 -5.64 -1.71
N SER A 8 -16.20 -6.92 -1.64
CA SER A 8 -14.94 -7.44 -2.20
C SER A 8 -15.03 -7.82 -3.68
N LEU A 9 -16.23 -7.82 -4.27
CA LEU A 9 -16.45 -8.33 -5.62
C LEU A 9 -16.35 -7.23 -6.68
N PRO A 10 -15.43 -7.33 -7.66
CA PRO A 10 -15.50 -6.53 -8.89
C PRO A 10 -16.85 -6.67 -9.57
N LEU A 11 -17.31 -5.64 -10.29
CA LEU A 11 -18.66 -5.59 -10.86
C LEU A 11 -19.05 -6.82 -11.71
N PRO A 12 -18.16 -7.42 -12.53
CA PRO A 12 -18.49 -8.66 -13.24
C PRO A 12 -18.82 -9.82 -12.28
N GLN A 13 -17.98 -10.03 -11.24
CA GLN A 13 -18.17 -11.08 -10.24
C GLN A 13 -19.45 -10.84 -9.41
N LEU A 14 -19.70 -9.58 -9.02
CA LEU A 14 -20.97 -9.22 -8.36
C LEU A 14 -22.17 -9.50 -9.26
N THR A 15 -22.04 -9.27 -10.57
CA THR A 15 -23.13 -9.55 -11.53
C THR A 15 -23.42 -11.05 -11.59
N GLU A 16 -22.41 -11.88 -11.67
CA GLU A 16 -22.56 -13.34 -11.64
C GLU A 16 -23.20 -13.83 -10.33
N TRP A 17 -22.77 -13.27 -9.20
CA TRP A 17 -23.33 -13.62 -7.90
C TRP A 17 -24.81 -13.19 -7.77
N VAL A 18 -25.16 -11.96 -8.19
CA VAL A 18 -26.54 -11.44 -8.15
C VAL A 18 -27.46 -12.27 -9.03
N THR A 19 -27.04 -12.65 -10.23
CA THR A 19 -27.88 -13.44 -11.14
C THR A 19 -27.95 -14.91 -10.74
N GLY A 20 -26.83 -15.51 -10.36
CA GLY A 20 -26.76 -16.93 -10.03
C GLY A 20 -27.27 -17.26 -8.62
N THR A 21 -26.96 -16.43 -7.62
CA THR A 21 -27.30 -16.71 -6.21
C THR A 21 -28.62 -16.10 -5.77
N LEU A 22 -28.92 -14.85 -6.20
CA LEU A 22 -30.16 -14.18 -5.80
C LEU A 22 -31.29 -14.35 -6.80
N GLY A 23 -31.00 -14.81 -8.03
CA GLY A 23 -31.97 -14.91 -9.12
C GLY A 23 -32.49 -13.55 -9.59
N GLU A 24 -31.70 -12.49 -9.40
CA GLU A 24 -32.11 -11.13 -9.74
C GLU A 24 -31.53 -10.69 -11.10
N PRO A 25 -32.18 -9.77 -11.83
CA PRO A 25 -31.71 -9.28 -13.11
C PRO A 25 -30.31 -8.59 -12.97
N LYS A 26 -29.44 -8.75 -13.98
CA LYS A 26 -28.06 -8.24 -13.99
C LYS A 26 -27.92 -6.75 -13.65
N PHE A 27 -28.88 -5.90 -14.01
CA PHE A 27 -28.80 -4.46 -13.72
C PHE A 27 -28.84 -4.14 -12.22
N ARG A 28 -29.38 -5.06 -11.40
CA ARG A 28 -29.37 -4.92 -9.93
C ARG A 28 -27.95 -4.91 -9.37
N ALA A 29 -27.03 -5.66 -9.97
CA ALA A 29 -25.64 -5.64 -9.55
C ALA A 29 -25.03 -4.23 -9.66
N GLY A 30 -25.26 -3.52 -10.76
CA GLY A 30 -24.81 -2.14 -10.91
C GLY A 30 -25.45 -1.15 -9.93
N GLN A 31 -26.72 -1.39 -9.52
CA GLN A 31 -27.36 -0.60 -8.47
C GLN A 31 -26.70 -0.85 -7.10
N ILE A 32 -26.53 -2.13 -6.73
CA ILE A 32 -25.87 -2.53 -5.46
C ILE A 32 -24.45 -2.00 -5.42
N TYR A 33 -23.67 -2.17 -6.50
CA TYR A 33 -22.28 -1.74 -6.61
C TYR A 33 -22.12 -0.23 -6.36
N ARG A 34 -23.00 0.61 -6.96
CA ARG A 34 -22.97 2.06 -6.72
C ARG A 34 -23.36 2.42 -5.28
N TRP A 35 -24.27 1.70 -4.66
CA TRP A 35 -24.56 1.91 -3.25
C TRP A 35 -23.36 1.65 -2.36
N ILE A 36 -22.63 0.56 -2.62
CA ILE A 36 -21.44 0.17 -1.85
C ILE A 36 -20.30 1.16 -2.10
N HIS A 37 -19.92 1.40 -3.37
CA HIS A 37 -18.65 2.04 -3.70
C HIS A 37 -18.72 3.53 -4.01
N GLN A 38 -19.90 4.07 -4.36
CA GLN A 38 -20.08 5.52 -4.54
C GLN A 38 -20.75 6.16 -3.32
N LYS A 39 -21.84 5.55 -2.84
CA LYS A 39 -22.58 6.08 -1.68
C LYS A 39 -22.02 5.61 -0.34
N ARG A 40 -21.22 4.51 -0.35
CA ARG A 40 -20.48 3.98 0.81
C ARG A 40 -21.39 3.67 2.00
N VAL A 41 -22.52 3.04 1.72
CA VAL A 41 -23.48 2.66 2.74
C VAL A 41 -22.92 1.57 3.64
N GLY A 42 -23.29 1.61 4.91
CA GLY A 42 -22.88 0.63 5.92
C GLY A 42 -23.87 -0.53 6.06
N SER A 43 -25.07 -0.44 5.45
CA SER A 43 -26.11 -1.46 5.57
C SER A 43 -26.94 -1.56 4.30
N PHE A 44 -27.55 -2.73 4.07
CA PHE A 44 -28.47 -2.92 2.96
C PHE A 44 -29.78 -2.13 3.14
N ALA A 45 -30.14 -1.78 4.37
CA ALA A 45 -31.30 -0.97 4.67
C ALA A 45 -31.26 0.42 4.02
N GLU A 46 -30.05 0.97 3.87
CA GLU A 46 -29.82 2.28 3.25
C GLU A 46 -30.02 2.27 1.73
N MET A 47 -30.05 1.10 1.08
CA MET A 47 -30.22 0.95 -0.37
C MET A 47 -31.68 1.16 -0.78
N THR A 48 -32.18 2.38 -0.61
CA THR A 48 -33.63 2.71 -0.65
C THR A 48 -34.31 2.51 -2.01
N ASN A 49 -33.56 2.47 -3.12
CA ASN A 49 -34.10 2.18 -4.45
C ASN A 49 -34.17 0.67 -4.78
N LEU A 50 -33.75 -0.19 -3.84
CA LEU A 50 -33.98 -1.63 -3.92
C LEU A 50 -35.26 -2.01 -3.19
N SER A 51 -35.99 -3.00 -3.72
CA SER A 51 -37.17 -3.51 -3.05
C SER A 51 -36.86 -4.12 -1.68
N ALA A 52 -37.81 -4.09 -0.76
CA ALA A 52 -37.65 -4.70 0.56
C ALA A 52 -37.26 -6.19 0.46
N ALA A 53 -37.88 -6.92 -0.47
CA ALA A 53 -37.59 -8.33 -0.72
C ALA A 53 -36.11 -8.55 -1.17
N LEU A 54 -35.56 -7.68 -2.03
CA LEU A 54 -34.19 -7.79 -2.47
C LEU A 54 -33.21 -7.45 -1.31
N ARG A 55 -33.50 -6.41 -0.53
CA ARG A 55 -32.72 -6.08 0.66
C ARG A 55 -32.68 -7.23 1.68
N GLN A 56 -33.79 -7.89 1.89
CA GLN A 56 -33.88 -9.08 2.75
C GLN A 56 -33.01 -10.23 2.20
N LYS A 57 -33.08 -10.53 0.88
CA LYS A 57 -32.21 -11.55 0.26
C LYS A 57 -30.73 -11.22 0.45
N LEU A 58 -30.37 -9.93 0.35
CA LEU A 58 -29.00 -9.48 0.59
C LEU A 58 -28.59 -9.72 2.05
N GLU A 59 -29.44 -9.35 3.03
CA GLU A 59 -29.16 -9.60 4.45
C GLU A 59 -28.97 -11.09 4.78
N GLU A 60 -29.70 -11.97 4.09
CA GLU A 60 -29.60 -13.42 4.31
C GLU A 60 -28.35 -14.05 3.70
N ARG A 61 -27.82 -13.50 2.59
CA ARG A 61 -26.79 -14.14 1.75
C ARG A 61 -25.48 -13.40 1.70
N ALA A 62 -25.45 -12.14 2.12
CA ALA A 62 -24.28 -11.27 2.00
C ALA A 62 -24.04 -10.46 3.28
N PHE A 63 -22.89 -9.82 3.31
CA PHE A 63 -22.55 -8.75 4.25
C PHE A 63 -21.71 -7.67 3.56
N LEU A 64 -21.60 -6.51 4.20
CA LEU A 64 -20.74 -5.41 3.81
C LEU A 64 -19.61 -5.26 4.82
N THR A 65 -18.39 -5.19 4.33
CA THR A 65 -17.23 -4.85 5.18
C THR A 65 -17.17 -3.34 5.37
N VAL A 66 -17.26 -2.90 6.62
CA VAL A 66 -17.12 -1.50 7.02
C VAL A 66 -16.01 -1.42 8.07
N LEU A 67 -15.03 -0.55 7.84
CA LEU A 67 -13.98 -0.29 8.83
C LEU A 67 -14.36 0.88 9.74
N THR A 68 -13.87 0.84 10.97
CA THR A 68 -14.06 1.91 11.96
C THR A 68 -12.72 2.43 12.45
N THR A 69 -12.64 3.73 12.71
CA THR A 69 -11.45 4.35 13.29
C THR A 69 -11.44 4.15 14.80
N ARG A 70 -10.51 3.31 15.28
CA ARG A 70 -10.25 3.13 16.72
C ARG A 70 -9.49 4.30 17.33
N ARG A 71 -8.52 4.82 16.58
CA ARG A 71 -7.68 5.93 17.03
C ARG A 71 -7.29 6.81 15.85
N ARG A 72 -7.34 8.12 16.06
CA ARG A 72 -6.86 9.15 15.15
C ARG A 72 -5.73 9.91 15.84
N LEU A 73 -4.58 10.00 15.18
CA LEU A 73 -3.42 10.77 15.63
C LEU A 73 -3.10 11.83 14.59
N GLU A 74 -2.93 13.07 15.03
CA GLU A 74 -2.57 14.19 14.18
C GLU A 74 -1.16 14.67 14.53
N SER A 75 -0.34 14.86 13.51
CA SER A 75 1.00 15.42 13.68
C SER A 75 0.90 16.88 14.13
N LYS A 76 1.78 17.26 15.05
CA LYS A 76 1.98 18.66 15.44
C LYS A 76 3.00 19.39 14.56
N LEU A 77 3.71 18.64 13.70
CA LEU A 77 4.80 19.16 12.86
C LEU A 77 4.35 19.44 11.43
N ASP A 78 3.29 18.74 11.00
CA ASP A 78 2.71 18.84 9.67
C ASP A 78 1.25 18.39 9.69
N GLU A 79 0.58 18.35 8.54
CA GLU A 79 -0.84 17.99 8.43
C GLU A 79 -1.05 16.46 8.26
N THR A 80 -0.10 15.64 8.74
CA THR A 80 -0.23 14.18 8.66
C THR A 80 -1.18 13.65 9.71
N VAL A 81 -2.08 12.76 9.28
CA VAL A 81 -3.00 12.05 10.18
C VAL A 81 -2.78 10.56 10.05
N LYS A 82 -2.56 9.89 11.17
CA LYS A 82 -2.50 8.42 11.24
C LYS A 82 -3.80 7.88 11.83
N LEU A 83 -4.42 6.95 11.13
CA LEU A 83 -5.63 6.26 11.52
C LEU A 83 -5.28 4.83 11.92
N LEU A 84 -5.71 4.40 13.10
CA LEU A 84 -5.77 3.00 13.48
C LEU A 84 -7.17 2.48 13.18
N LEU A 85 -7.27 1.59 12.20
CA LEU A 85 -8.52 1.07 11.65
C LEU A 85 -8.75 -0.35 12.16
N GLU A 86 -9.95 -0.60 12.66
CA GLU A 86 -10.37 -1.91 13.11
C GLU A 86 -11.01 -2.69 11.98
N LEU A 87 -10.56 -3.94 11.81
CA LEU A 87 -11.06 -4.92 10.87
C LEU A 87 -12.19 -5.76 11.50
N PRO A 88 -13.04 -6.43 10.71
CA PRO A 88 -14.15 -7.25 11.23
C PRO A 88 -13.73 -8.34 12.23
N ASP A 89 -12.51 -8.84 12.14
CA ASP A 89 -11.93 -9.85 13.03
C ASP A 89 -11.18 -9.27 14.23
N GLN A 90 -11.39 -7.97 14.51
CA GLN A 90 -10.77 -7.21 15.60
C GLN A 90 -9.25 -6.99 15.46
N ASN A 91 -8.61 -7.46 14.40
CA ASN A 91 -7.27 -6.99 14.08
C ASN A 91 -7.32 -5.49 13.71
N CYS A 92 -6.18 -4.83 13.83
CA CYS A 92 -6.07 -3.42 13.43
C CYS A 92 -4.94 -3.23 12.43
N VAL A 93 -5.16 -2.31 11.49
CA VAL A 93 -4.14 -1.83 10.55
C VAL A 93 -4.03 -0.31 10.64
N GLU A 94 -2.93 0.22 10.16
CA GLU A 94 -2.66 1.66 10.16
C GLU A 94 -2.72 2.20 8.74
N ALA A 95 -3.43 3.33 8.56
CA ALA A 95 -3.44 4.12 7.35
C ALA A 95 -2.94 5.54 7.66
N VAL A 96 -2.30 6.19 6.68
CA VAL A 96 -1.71 7.53 6.87
C VAL A 96 -2.18 8.48 5.78
N LEU A 97 -2.85 9.54 6.18
CA LEU A 97 -3.24 10.67 5.35
C LEU A 97 -2.12 11.72 5.35
N MET A 98 -1.72 12.15 4.18
CA MET A 98 -0.66 13.14 3.98
C MET A 98 -1.15 14.23 3.03
N ARG A 99 -0.99 15.49 3.42
CA ARG A 99 -1.38 16.61 2.57
C ARG A 99 -0.19 17.10 1.75
N TYR A 100 -0.44 17.23 0.45
CA TYR A 100 0.50 17.81 -0.51
C TYR A 100 -0.20 18.96 -1.28
N GLU A 101 0.58 19.77 -2.00
CA GLU A 101 0.03 20.83 -2.86
C GLU A 101 -0.95 20.31 -3.92
N HIS A 102 -0.72 19.11 -4.41
CA HIS A 102 -1.58 18.45 -5.41
C HIS A 102 -2.79 17.69 -4.80
N GLY A 103 -3.01 17.81 -3.50
CA GLY A 103 -4.14 17.23 -2.79
C GLY A 103 -3.76 16.17 -1.74
N LEU A 104 -4.76 15.43 -1.29
CA LEU A 104 -4.64 14.47 -0.21
C LEU A 104 -4.14 13.13 -0.72
N SER A 105 -3.04 12.63 -0.15
CA SER A 105 -2.50 11.30 -0.42
C SER A 105 -2.78 10.36 0.74
N LEU A 106 -3.10 9.11 0.45
CA LEU A 106 -3.33 8.07 1.44
C LEU A 106 -2.33 6.93 1.29
N CYS A 107 -1.69 6.54 2.38
CA CYS A 107 -0.91 5.32 2.50
C CYS A 107 -1.76 4.25 3.18
N ILE A 108 -1.98 3.11 2.51
CA ILE A 108 -2.78 2.00 3.04
C ILE A 108 -1.94 0.75 3.25
N SER A 109 -2.46 -0.14 4.09
CA SER A 109 -1.96 -1.47 4.36
C SER A 109 -2.56 -2.49 3.39
N THR A 110 -1.90 -3.63 3.21
CA THR A 110 -2.38 -4.73 2.35
C THR A 110 -2.47 -6.06 3.10
N GLN A 111 -1.91 -6.11 4.29
CA GLN A 111 -1.88 -7.31 5.14
C GLN A 111 -1.95 -6.91 6.61
N VAL A 112 -2.34 -7.85 7.46
CA VAL A 112 -2.17 -7.77 8.90
C VAL A 112 -0.81 -8.38 9.23
N GLY A 113 0.20 -7.51 9.47
CA GLY A 113 1.60 -7.92 9.58
C GLY A 113 2.25 -8.18 8.21
N CYS A 114 3.51 -8.66 8.21
CA CYS A 114 4.27 -8.92 6.99
C CYS A 114 5.31 -10.02 7.22
N ARG A 115 5.41 -10.97 6.31
CA ARG A 115 6.39 -12.10 6.41
C ARG A 115 7.71 -11.85 5.71
N MET A 116 7.92 -10.71 5.05
CA MET A 116 9.12 -10.45 4.25
C MET A 116 10.40 -10.30 5.09
N GLY A 117 10.29 -9.98 6.38
CA GLY A 117 11.40 -9.98 7.33
C GLY A 117 12.42 -8.86 7.16
N CYS A 118 12.09 -7.76 6.47
CA CYS A 118 12.98 -6.61 6.31
C CYS A 118 13.44 -6.09 7.67
N LYS A 119 14.77 -6.01 7.88
CA LYS A 119 15.36 -5.75 9.21
C LYS A 119 15.20 -4.32 9.73
N PHE A 120 14.74 -3.40 8.91
CA PHE A 120 14.50 -1.99 9.24
C PHE A 120 13.00 -1.67 9.41
N CYS A 121 12.10 -2.63 9.18
CA CYS A 121 10.65 -2.39 9.13
C CYS A 121 9.93 -2.96 10.36
N ALA A 122 9.09 -2.13 11.01
CA ALA A 122 8.28 -2.53 12.14
C ALA A 122 7.15 -3.50 11.76
N SER A 123 6.63 -3.42 10.54
CA SER A 123 5.54 -4.28 10.05
C SER A 123 5.88 -5.77 10.06
N THR A 124 7.18 -6.13 10.12
CA THR A 124 7.64 -7.52 10.11
C THR A 124 7.89 -8.10 11.50
N LEU A 125 7.73 -7.32 12.58
CA LEU A 125 8.05 -7.74 13.95
C LEU A 125 7.18 -8.91 14.42
N GLY A 126 5.90 -8.90 14.09
CA GLY A 126 4.93 -9.94 14.48
C GLY A 126 4.66 -10.97 13.37
N GLY A 127 5.43 -10.96 12.27
CA GLY A 127 5.14 -11.81 11.12
C GLY A 127 3.82 -11.46 10.41
N LEU A 128 3.36 -12.36 9.56
CA LEU A 128 2.09 -12.26 8.83
C LEU A 128 0.99 -13.01 9.59
N VAL A 129 -0.15 -12.34 9.81
CA VAL A 129 -1.38 -12.99 10.29
C VAL A 129 -2.23 -13.42 9.12
N ARG A 130 -2.62 -12.48 8.27
CA ARG A 130 -3.39 -12.71 7.04
C ARG A 130 -3.28 -11.56 6.05
N SER A 131 -3.66 -11.82 4.84
CA SER A 131 -3.89 -10.79 3.83
C SER A 131 -5.19 -10.04 4.08
N LEU A 132 -5.26 -8.77 3.66
CA LEU A 132 -6.51 -8.01 3.64
C LEU A 132 -7.35 -8.41 2.41
N THR A 133 -8.66 -8.37 2.57
CA THR A 133 -9.60 -8.51 1.46
C THR A 133 -9.66 -7.23 0.63
N PRO A 134 -10.19 -7.26 -0.61
CA PRO A 134 -10.44 -6.06 -1.38
C PRO A 134 -11.29 -5.03 -0.65
N ALA A 135 -12.35 -5.48 0.04
CA ALA A 135 -13.24 -4.61 0.80
C ALA A 135 -12.55 -3.97 2.02
N GLU A 136 -11.65 -4.68 2.69
CA GLU A 136 -10.89 -4.10 3.80
C GLU A 136 -9.95 -2.99 3.31
N MET A 137 -9.25 -3.18 2.19
CA MET A 137 -8.41 -2.15 1.57
C MET A 137 -9.25 -0.95 1.07
N LEU A 138 -10.43 -1.19 0.49
CA LEU A 138 -11.38 -0.13 0.14
C LEU A 138 -11.91 0.59 1.39
N GLY A 139 -12.14 -0.16 2.46
CA GLY A 139 -12.55 0.37 3.76
C GLY A 139 -11.55 1.35 4.34
N GLU A 140 -10.23 1.10 4.19
CA GLU A 140 -9.20 2.09 4.56
C GLU A 140 -9.37 3.39 3.77
N VAL A 141 -9.63 3.30 2.46
CA VAL A 141 -9.86 4.47 1.60
C VAL A 141 -11.12 5.23 2.02
N TYR A 142 -12.24 4.54 2.17
CA TYR A 142 -13.53 5.17 2.46
C TYR A 142 -13.56 5.79 3.85
N GLU A 143 -13.01 5.10 4.84
CA GLU A 143 -12.93 5.63 6.20
C GLU A 143 -11.96 6.82 6.27
N ALA A 144 -10.82 6.77 5.58
CA ALA A 144 -9.89 7.88 5.52
C ALA A 144 -10.52 9.13 4.88
N GLU A 145 -11.27 8.99 3.78
CA GLU A 145 -12.00 10.10 3.14
C GLU A 145 -13.11 10.64 4.05
N ARG A 146 -13.81 9.76 4.79
CA ARG A 146 -14.81 10.18 5.77
C ARG A 146 -14.17 11.01 6.89
N GLN A 147 -13.00 10.60 7.38
CA GLN A 147 -12.24 11.31 8.42
C GLN A 147 -11.66 12.63 7.96
N ALA A 148 -11.29 12.72 6.67
CA ALA A 148 -10.73 13.92 6.06
C ALA A 148 -11.82 14.93 5.63
N GLY A 149 -13.04 14.46 5.37
CA GLY A 149 -14.13 15.28 4.80
C GLY A 149 -13.95 15.62 3.31
N GLU A 150 -12.96 15.05 2.66
CA GLU A 150 -12.64 15.28 1.25
C GLU A 150 -12.08 14.00 0.58
N PRO A 151 -12.18 13.88 -0.77
CA PRO A 151 -11.65 12.73 -1.48
C PRO A 151 -10.13 12.74 -1.54
N ILE A 152 -9.51 11.54 -1.47
CA ILE A 152 -8.08 11.41 -1.75
C ILE A 152 -7.81 11.62 -3.25
N SER A 153 -6.68 12.23 -3.58
CA SER A 153 -6.18 12.45 -4.94
C SER A 153 -5.14 11.43 -5.37
N SER A 154 -4.45 10.79 -4.43
CA SER A 154 -3.44 9.76 -4.71
C SER A 154 -3.39 8.69 -3.62
N LEU A 155 -2.92 7.51 -3.98
CA LEU A 155 -2.86 6.34 -3.10
C LEU A 155 -1.49 5.66 -3.22
N VAL A 156 -0.92 5.28 -2.08
CA VAL A 156 0.28 4.46 -2.05
C VAL A 156 0.08 3.19 -1.22
N LEU A 157 0.38 2.02 -1.79
CA LEU A 157 0.38 0.75 -1.10
C LEU A 157 1.78 0.53 -0.49
N MET A 158 2.05 1.27 0.60
CA MET A 158 3.34 1.31 1.31
C MET A 158 3.17 1.18 2.83
N GLY A 159 1.98 0.79 3.29
CA GLY A 159 1.67 0.53 4.68
C GLY A 159 2.14 -0.85 5.14
N ILE A 160 1.34 -1.50 5.98
CA ILE A 160 1.65 -2.84 6.51
C ILE A 160 1.41 -3.90 5.42
N GLY A 161 2.42 -4.75 5.18
CA GLY A 161 2.31 -5.87 4.25
C GLY A 161 3.16 -5.73 2.98
N GLU A 162 3.15 -6.80 2.18
CA GLU A 162 3.70 -6.84 0.83
C GLU A 162 2.54 -6.99 -0.17
N PRO A 163 2.27 -5.97 -0.99
CA PRO A 163 1.12 -6.01 -1.90
C PRO A 163 1.14 -7.19 -2.87
N LEU A 164 2.31 -7.56 -3.38
CA LEU A 164 2.43 -8.68 -4.32
C LEU A 164 2.36 -10.06 -3.66
N ASP A 165 2.46 -10.14 -2.34
CA ASP A 165 2.15 -11.34 -1.57
C ASP A 165 0.64 -11.52 -1.34
N ASN A 166 -0.12 -10.43 -1.42
CA ASN A 166 -1.59 -10.40 -1.43
C ASN A 166 -2.14 -10.16 -2.85
N TYR A 167 -1.54 -10.75 -3.86
CA TYR A 167 -1.66 -10.38 -5.27
C TYR A 167 -3.10 -10.32 -5.78
N ARG A 168 -3.88 -11.39 -5.59
CA ARG A 168 -5.26 -11.49 -6.08
C ARG A 168 -6.15 -10.39 -5.51
N ASN A 169 -6.15 -10.25 -4.18
CA ASN A 169 -6.98 -9.24 -3.51
C ASN A 169 -6.57 -7.82 -3.90
N VAL A 170 -5.26 -7.58 -4.10
CA VAL A 170 -4.77 -6.26 -4.57
C VAL A 170 -5.26 -5.98 -5.99
N LEU A 171 -5.29 -6.95 -6.89
CA LEU A 171 -5.84 -6.75 -8.25
C LEU A 171 -7.33 -6.47 -8.24
N ASP A 172 -8.11 -7.21 -7.44
CA ASP A 172 -9.56 -6.98 -7.29
C ASP A 172 -9.82 -5.60 -6.65
N PHE A 173 -9.05 -5.23 -5.63
CA PHE A 173 -9.08 -3.89 -5.03
C PHE A 173 -8.82 -2.79 -6.08
N LEU A 174 -7.75 -2.91 -6.88
CA LEU A 174 -7.41 -1.93 -7.92
C LEU A 174 -8.51 -1.83 -9.00
N THR A 175 -9.12 -2.97 -9.34
CA THR A 175 -10.24 -3.04 -10.28
C THR A 175 -11.45 -2.29 -9.76
N ILE A 176 -11.84 -2.49 -8.50
CA ILE A 176 -12.97 -1.80 -7.87
C ILE A 176 -12.67 -0.31 -7.69
N LEU A 177 -11.46 0.01 -7.20
CA LEU A 177 -11.01 1.39 -6.95
C LEU A 177 -11.08 2.26 -8.21
N SER A 178 -10.67 1.70 -9.36
CA SER A 178 -10.60 2.43 -10.63
C SER A 178 -11.87 2.34 -11.47
N SER A 179 -12.83 1.49 -11.08
CA SER A 179 -14.10 1.34 -11.81
C SER A 179 -14.88 2.66 -11.88
N PRO A 180 -15.39 3.06 -13.06
CA PRO A 180 -16.26 4.23 -13.19
C PRO A 180 -17.54 4.15 -12.33
N GLU A 181 -18.05 2.96 -12.09
CA GLU A 181 -19.19 2.70 -11.22
C GLU A 181 -18.78 2.58 -9.74
N GLY A 182 -17.45 2.55 -9.44
CA GLY A 182 -16.89 2.49 -8.08
C GLY A 182 -16.37 3.84 -7.60
N ARG A 183 -15.18 3.83 -6.96
CA ARG A 183 -14.54 5.06 -6.45
C ARG A 183 -14.02 5.96 -7.58
N ASN A 184 -13.76 5.39 -8.76
CA ASN A 184 -13.27 6.07 -9.96
C ASN A 184 -11.94 6.82 -9.76
N LEU A 185 -11.01 6.26 -9.00
CA LEU A 185 -9.64 6.77 -8.87
C LEU A 185 -8.76 6.20 -9.98
N SER A 186 -8.23 7.05 -10.84
CA SER A 186 -7.32 6.61 -11.90
C SER A 186 -6.09 5.92 -11.33
N LEU A 187 -5.72 4.76 -11.86
CA LEU A 187 -4.52 4.02 -11.44
C LEU A 187 -3.21 4.80 -11.67
N ARG A 188 -3.21 5.86 -12.47
CA ARG A 188 -2.07 6.79 -12.60
C ARG A 188 -1.73 7.52 -11.30
N HIS A 189 -2.69 7.61 -10.39
CA HIS A 189 -2.53 8.19 -9.06
C HIS A 189 -2.28 7.13 -7.97
N VAL A 190 -2.01 5.88 -8.38
CA VAL A 190 -1.70 4.78 -7.46
C VAL A 190 -0.24 4.36 -7.61
N SER A 191 0.48 4.30 -6.49
CA SER A 191 1.82 3.69 -6.41
C SER A 191 1.72 2.37 -5.64
N LEU A 192 2.16 1.29 -6.28
CA LEU A 192 2.31 -0.02 -5.66
C LEU A 192 3.78 -0.26 -5.36
N SER A 193 4.12 -0.44 -4.08
CA SER A 193 5.49 -0.74 -3.65
C SER A 193 5.64 -2.22 -3.38
N THR A 194 6.78 -2.79 -3.79
CA THR A 194 7.10 -4.20 -3.54
C THR A 194 8.55 -4.39 -3.14
N CYS A 195 8.80 -5.34 -2.28
CA CYS A 195 10.15 -5.79 -1.93
C CYS A 195 10.84 -6.57 -3.06
N GLY A 196 10.14 -6.86 -4.17
CA GLY A 196 10.72 -7.49 -5.35
C GLY A 196 10.35 -8.97 -5.51
N LEU A 197 9.09 -9.34 -5.37
CA LEU A 197 8.57 -10.66 -5.76
C LEU A 197 8.53 -10.75 -7.29
N CYS A 198 9.66 -11.14 -7.89
CA CYS A 198 9.91 -11.01 -9.32
C CYS A 198 8.86 -11.68 -10.20
N ASP A 199 8.39 -12.88 -9.84
CA ASP A 199 7.39 -13.60 -10.63
C ASP A 199 6.07 -12.82 -10.67
N ARG A 200 5.70 -12.18 -9.56
CA ARG A 200 4.51 -11.31 -9.48
C ARG A 200 4.69 -9.98 -10.22
N ILE A 201 5.91 -9.44 -10.25
CA ILE A 201 6.22 -8.25 -11.08
C ILE A 201 6.04 -8.59 -12.56
N ASP A 202 6.52 -9.76 -12.99
CA ASP A 202 6.38 -10.21 -14.39
C ASP A 202 4.89 -10.44 -14.74
N GLU A 203 4.09 -11.07 -13.86
CA GLU A 203 2.64 -11.19 -14.04
C GLU A 203 1.94 -9.83 -14.10
N LEU A 204 2.32 -8.88 -13.22
CA LEU A 204 1.75 -7.53 -13.19
C LEU A 204 2.05 -6.76 -14.48
N ALA A 205 3.23 -6.99 -15.09
CA ALA A 205 3.62 -6.37 -16.34
C ALA A 205 2.69 -6.75 -17.50
N GLU A 206 2.16 -7.99 -17.52
CA GLU A 206 1.23 -8.46 -18.56
C GLU A 206 -0.12 -7.73 -18.53
N LEU A 207 -0.51 -7.23 -17.36
CA LEU A 207 -1.81 -6.55 -17.19
C LEU A 207 -1.80 -5.12 -17.72
N GLY A 208 -0.65 -4.52 -17.98
CA GLY A 208 -0.53 -3.17 -18.54
C GLY A 208 -1.19 -2.07 -17.70
N LEU A 209 -1.30 -2.26 -16.37
CA LEU A 209 -1.94 -1.30 -15.47
C LEU A 209 -1.18 0.04 -15.47
N GLY A 210 -1.95 1.14 -15.44
CA GLY A 210 -1.39 2.50 -15.49
C GLY A 210 -0.76 2.99 -14.19
N LEU A 211 -0.57 2.13 -13.17
CA LEU A 211 0.00 2.48 -11.87
C LEU A 211 1.51 2.74 -11.92
N THR A 212 2.04 3.38 -10.88
CA THR A 212 3.49 3.50 -10.66
C THR A 212 3.98 2.30 -9.86
N LEU A 213 4.95 1.57 -10.41
CA LEU A 213 5.64 0.50 -9.68
C LEU A 213 6.82 1.09 -8.92
N SER A 214 6.82 0.90 -7.60
CA SER A 214 7.93 1.27 -6.70
C SER A 214 8.64 0.01 -6.21
N ILE A 215 9.94 -0.06 -6.40
CA ILE A 215 10.77 -1.20 -5.99
C ILE A 215 11.55 -0.85 -4.74
N SER A 216 11.30 -1.53 -3.65
CA SER A 216 12.11 -1.49 -2.44
C SER A 216 13.47 -2.16 -2.71
N LEU A 217 14.42 -1.39 -3.29
CA LEU A 217 15.74 -1.88 -3.68
C LEU A 217 16.70 -1.91 -2.49
N HIS A 218 16.89 -0.77 -1.83
CA HIS A 218 17.63 -0.50 -0.59
C HIS A 218 19.11 -0.88 -0.58
N ALA A 219 19.64 -1.57 -1.60
CA ALA A 219 21.06 -1.81 -1.82
C ALA A 219 21.34 -2.04 -3.31
N ALA A 220 22.61 -1.87 -3.71
CA ALA A 220 23.04 -2.08 -5.09
C ALA A 220 23.86 -3.36 -5.29
N ASP A 221 24.05 -4.14 -4.23
CA ASP A 221 24.74 -5.43 -4.22
C ASP A 221 23.96 -6.46 -3.39
N ASP A 222 24.14 -7.74 -3.71
CA ASP A 222 23.38 -8.84 -3.11
C ASP A 222 23.77 -9.11 -1.65
N GLU A 223 24.99 -8.83 -1.23
CA GLU A 223 25.46 -9.03 0.14
C GLU A 223 24.71 -8.07 1.08
N THR A 224 24.81 -6.77 0.77
CA THR A 224 24.14 -5.71 1.55
C THR A 224 22.64 -5.92 1.53
N ARG A 225 22.05 -6.21 0.34
CA ARG A 225 20.61 -6.41 0.22
C ARG A 225 20.13 -7.62 1.02
N SER A 226 20.81 -8.76 0.95
CA SER A 226 20.47 -9.96 1.71
C SER A 226 20.61 -9.74 3.22
N GLY A 227 21.54 -8.87 3.62
CA GLY A 227 21.73 -8.46 5.00
C GLY A 227 20.55 -7.74 5.62
N ILE A 228 19.78 -6.96 4.83
CA ILE A 228 18.65 -6.14 5.30
C ILE A 228 17.31 -6.62 4.79
N MET A 229 17.25 -7.33 3.66
CA MET A 229 16.02 -7.83 3.00
C MET A 229 16.16 -9.32 2.66
N PRO A 230 15.61 -10.22 3.49
CA PRO A 230 15.71 -11.68 3.25
C PRO A 230 15.19 -12.18 1.91
N VAL A 231 14.23 -11.45 1.29
CA VAL A 231 13.67 -11.76 -0.03
C VAL A 231 14.75 -11.85 -1.12
N ASN A 232 15.89 -11.17 -0.94
CA ASN A 232 17.00 -11.20 -1.89
C ASN A 232 17.63 -12.60 -2.05
N LYS A 233 17.48 -13.47 -1.05
CA LYS A 233 17.94 -14.86 -1.14
C LYS A 233 17.15 -15.67 -2.17
N GLN A 234 15.89 -15.30 -2.40
CA GLN A 234 15.03 -15.93 -3.41
C GLN A 234 15.14 -15.20 -4.75
N TYR A 235 15.15 -13.87 -4.71
CA TYR A 235 15.19 -12.99 -5.89
C TYR A 235 16.36 -12.03 -5.76
N ASN A 236 17.53 -12.40 -6.28
CA ASN A 236 18.73 -11.57 -6.27
C ASN A 236 18.55 -10.32 -7.16
N ILE A 237 19.47 -9.36 -7.02
CA ILE A 237 19.40 -8.08 -7.75
C ILE A 237 19.36 -8.28 -9.27
N THR A 238 20.12 -9.24 -9.81
CA THR A 238 20.10 -9.53 -11.25
C THR A 238 18.71 -9.93 -11.73
N ARG A 239 18.04 -10.86 -11.02
CA ARG A 239 16.67 -11.29 -11.35
C ARG A 239 15.68 -10.15 -11.19
N LEU A 240 15.82 -9.35 -10.13
CA LEU A 240 14.96 -8.18 -9.89
C LEU A 240 15.08 -7.15 -11.01
N MET A 241 16.31 -6.79 -11.41
CA MET A 241 16.54 -5.85 -12.50
C MET A 241 16.01 -6.36 -13.83
N GLN A 242 16.04 -7.67 -14.07
CA GLN A 242 15.42 -8.25 -15.27
C GLN A 242 13.90 -8.06 -15.26
N SER A 243 13.22 -8.34 -14.15
CA SER A 243 11.77 -8.09 -14.03
C SER A 243 11.42 -6.61 -14.17
N CYS A 244 12.24 -5.71 -13.63
CA CYS A 244 12.06 -4.26 -13.80
C CYS A 244 12.16 -3.84 -15.27
N LYS A 245 13.14 -4.36 -16.00
CA LYS A 245 13.30 -4.10 -17.44
C LYS A 245 12.10 -4.62 -18.24
N ASN A 246 11.64 -5.84 -17.94
CA ASN A 246 10.46 -6.44 -18.57
C ASN A 246 9.20 -5.58 -18.30
N TYR A 247 9.00 -5.16 -17.05
CA TYR A 247 7.90 -4.29 -16.67
C TYR A 247 7.91 -2.97 -17.46
N PHE A 248 9.08 -2.30 -17.52
CA PHE A 248 9.23 -1.08 -18.31
C PHE A 248 8.98 -1.31 -19.80
N ALA A 249 9.53 -2.37 -20.38
CA ALA A 249 9.36 -2.70 -21.78
C ALA A 249 7.88 -2.91 -22.18
N LYS A 250 7.09 -3.54 -21.29
CA LYS A 250 5.67 -3.83 -21.53
C LYS A 250 4.76 -2.63 -21.26
N THR A 251 5.04 -1.86 -20.22
CA THR A 251 4.14 -0.80 -19.75
C THR A 251 4.54 0.60 -20.19
N GLY A 252 5.79 0.81 -20.57
CA GLY A 252 6.38 2.13 -20.81
C GLY A 252 6.45 3.01 -19.55
N ARG A 253 6.11 2.46 -18.37
CA ARG A 253 6.01 3.22 -17.12
C ARG A 253 7.34 3.28 -16.40
N ARG A 254 7.74 4.51 -16.04
CA ARG A 254 8.93 4.75 -15.22
C ARG A 254 8.81 4.02 -13.88
N ILE A 255 9.89 3.35 -13.45
CA ILE A 255 10.00 2.69 -12.15
C ILE A 255 10.57 3.68 -11.12
N SER A 256 10.00 3.67 -9.92
CA SER A 256 10.58 4.32 -8.73
C SER A 256 11.38 3.30 -7.93
N TYR A 257 12.63 3.61 -7.60
CA TYR A 257 13.44 2.78 -6.70
C TYR A 257 13.51 3.44 -5.33
N GLU A 258 12.94 2.77 -4.35
CA GLU A 258 13.01 3.20 -2.96
C GLU A 258 14.33 2.74 -2.36
N TYR A 259 15.08 3.66 -1.73
CA TYR A 259 16.37 3.39 -1.12
C TYR A 259 16.41 3.92 0.31
N ALA A 260 16.16 3.03 1.29
CA ALA A 260 16.30 3.34 2.70
C ALA A 260 17.79 3.51 3.05
N LEU A 261 18.19 4.74 3.38
CA LEU A 261 19.56 5.03 3.83
C LEU A 261 19.71 4.66 5.29
N ILE A 262 20.61 3.72 5.58
CA ILE A 262 20.92 3.20 6.93
C ILE A 262 22.38 3.48 7.23
N ALA A 263 22.64 4.24 8.31
CA ALA A 263 23.98 4.65 8.70
C ALA A 263 24.92 3.47 8.90
N GLY A 264 26.07 3.50 8.22
CA GLY A 264 27.11 2.48 8.29
C GLY A 264 26.77 1.16 7.59
N VAL A 265 25.66 1.11 6.83
CA VAL A 265 25.23 -0.10 6.10
C VAL A 265 25.28 0.11 4.59
N ASN A 266 24.59 1.14 4.08
CA ASN A 266 24.42 1.38 2.65
C ASN A 266 24.53 2.86 2.26
N ASP A 267 25.15 3.70 3.11
CA ASP A 267 25.18 5.16 2.98
C ASP A 267 26.54 5.74 2.56
N SER A 268 27.53 4.89 2.21
CA SER A 268 28.86 5.33 1.79
C SER A 268 28.89 5.83 0.34
N PRO A 269 29.91 6.64 -0.07
CA PRO A 269 30.11 7.03 -1.47
C PRO A 269 30.19 5.85 -2.44
N ALA A 270 30.82 4.74 -2.04
CA ALA A 270 30.90 3.52 -2.84
C ALA A 270 29.50 2.91 -3.12
N HIS A 271 28.59 2.95 -2.15
CA HIS A 271 27.21 2.51 -2.36
C HIS A 271 26.47 3.40 -3.35
N ALA A 272 26.71 4.73 -3.34
CA ALA A 272 26.13 5.64 -4.32
C ALA A 272 26.65 5.33 -5.75
N GLU A 273 27.93 5.04 -5.89
CA GLU A 273 28.54 4.66 -7.17
C GLU A 273 28.01 3.31 -7.68
N ALA A 274 27.89 2.32 -6.81
CA ALA A 274 27.30 1.03 -7.14
C ALA A 274 25.85 1.18 -7.59
N LEU A 275 25.06 2.01 -6.89
CA LEU A 275 23.66 2.28 -7.25
C LEU A 275 23.56 3.00 -8.60
N ALA A 276 24.42 4.00 -8.85
CA ALA A 276 24.47 4.70 -10.12
C ALA A 276 24.84 3.76 -11.28
N LYS A 277 25.79 2.86 -11.07
CA LYS A 277 26.18 1.84 -12.05
C LYS A 277 25.02 0.86 -12.33
N LEU A 278 24.31 0.42 -11.29
CA LEU A 278 23.21 -0.53 -11.40
C LEU A 278 22.00 0.04 -12.19
N LEU A 279 21.68 1.30 -11.95
CA LEU A 279 20.48 1.95 -12.52
C LEU A 279 20.79 2.84 -13.74
N GLY A 280 22.06 3.04 -14.08
CA GLY A 280 22.46 3.87 -15.20
C GLY A 280 21.80 3.47 -16.52
N GLY A 281 21.34 4.46 -17.29
CA GLY A 281 20.66 4.26 -18.57
C GLY A 281 19.20 3.82 -18.46
N GLN A 282 18.65 3.66 -17.26
CA GLN A 282 17.23 3.34 -17.06
C GLN A 282 16.40 4.62 -16.90
N ASN A 283 15.18 4.62 -17.45
CA ASN A 283 14.19 5.66 -17.14
C ASN A 283 13.59 5.39 -15.74
N CYS A 284 14.27 5.87 -14.72
CA CYS A 284 13.89 5.62 -13.33
C CYS A 284 14.00 6.89 -12.48
N HIS A 285 13.49 6.78 -11.27
CA HIS A 285 13.65 7.77 -10.21
C HIS A 285 14.09 7.04 -8.94
N VAL A 286 15.04 7.60 -8.19
CA VAL A 286 15.45 7.08 -6.88
C VAL A 286 14.86 7.94 -5.78
N ASN A 287 14.10 7.32 -4.90
CA ASN A 287 13.54 7.97 -3.72
C ASN A 287 14.37 7.58 -2.50
N LEU A 288 15.21 8.51 -2.03
CA LEU A 288 16.06 8.30 -0.86
C LEU A 288 15.25 8.51 0.41
N ILE A 289 15.21 7.50 1.26
CA ILE A 289 14.45 7.50 2.51
C ILE A 289 15.46 7.35 3.67
N PRO A 290 15.89 8.43 4.33
CA PRO A 290 16.63 8.28 5.58
C PRO A 290 15.84 7.40 6.54
N VAL A 291 16.40 6.26 6.97
CA VAL A 291 15.65 5.27 7.75
C VAL A 291 15.04 5.90 9.00
N ASN A 292 13.79 5.59 9.27
CA ASN A 292 13.13 6.02 10.50
C ASN A 292 13.46 5.04 11.63
N PRO A 293 13.75 5.53 12.84
CA PRO A 293 14.06 4.67 13.95
C PRO A 293 12.90 3.71 14.26
N VAL A 294 13.24 2.44 14.43
CA VAL A 294 12.39 1.39 14.99
C VAL A 294 13.14 0.80 16.14
N ALA A 295 12.66 1.01 17.37
CA ALA A 295 13.39 0.70 18.59
C ALA A 295 13.91 -0.75 18.63
N GLU A 296 13.09 -1.70 18.15
CA GLU A 296 13.40 -3.13 18.15
C GLU A 296 14.37 -3.56 17.03
N ARG A 297 14.72 -2.66 16.09
CA ARG A 297 15.54 -2.98 14.91
C ARG A 297 17.00 -2.53 15.00
N GLY A 298 17.30 -1.58 15.88
CA GLY A 298 18.67 -1.08 16.08
C GLY A 298 19.26 -0.35 14.85
N THR A 299 18.48 -0.08 13.80
CA THR A 299 18.93 0.67 12.64
C THR A 299 19.10 2.14 12.98
N LYS A 300 20.19 2.74 12.48
CA LYS A 300 20.52 4.15 12.74
C LYS A 300 20.28 4.99 11.49
N ARG A 301 19.65 6.14 11.67
CA ARG A 301 19.47 7.13 10.62
C ARG A 301 20.80 7.84 10.34
N PRO A 302 21.20 8.03 9.07
CA PRO A 302 22.33 8.88 8.72
C PRO A 302 22.08 10.34 9.09
N ASP A 303 23.14 11.09 9.40
CA ASP A 303 23.02 12.53 9.58
C ASP A 303 22.59 13.25 8.29
N LYS A 304 22.03 14.47 8.43
CA LYS A 304 21.54 15.24 7.30
C LYS A 304 22.62 15.51 6.24
N GLY A 305 23.87 15.72 6.67
CA GLY A 305 24.99 15.96 5.76
C GLY A 305 25.35 14.71 4.96
N ALA A 306 25.33 13.52 5.56
CA ALA A 306 25.56 12.25 4.87
C ALA A 306 24.48 12.01 3.81
N VAL A 307 23.21 12.24 4.14
CA VAL A 307 22.08 12.13 3.20
C VAL A 307 22.25 13.07 2.01
N GLN A 308 22.62 14.33 2.27
CA GLN A 308 22.83 15.33 1.21
C GLN A 308 24.01 14.97 0.31
N ARG A 309 25.15 14.53 0.90
CA ARG A 309 26.31 14.07 0.13
C ARG A 309 25.97 12.88 -0.77
N PHE A 310 25.21 11.91 -0.24
CA PHE A 310 24.77 10.75 -1.01
C PHE A 310 23.88 11.16 -2.19
N ALA A 311 22.87 12.02 -1.94
CA ALA A 311 21.99 12.53 -2.97
C ALA A 311 22.76 13.34 -4.05
N ALA A 312 23.66 14.23 -3.64
CA ALA A 312 24.50 15.02 -4.54
C ALA A 312 25.42 14.12 -5.40
N ARG A 313 25.97 13.03 -4.80
CA ARG A 313 26.80 12.07 -5.54
C ARG A 313 26.00 11.34 -6.60
N LEU A 314 24.77 10.90 -6.32
CA LEU A 314 23.88 10.30 -7.31
C LEU A 314 23.55 11.26 -8.46
N GLY A 315 23.25 12.52 -8.13
CA GLY A 315 23.02 13.57 -9.13
C GLY A 315 24.21 13.81 -10.04
N ALA A 316 25.43 13.89 -9.47
CA ALA A 316 26.68 14.03 -10.22
C ALA A 316 26.96 12.83 -11.13
N LEU A 317 26.44 11.64 -10.80
CA LEU A 317 26.52 10.41 -11.60
C LEU A 317 25.34 10.26 -12.58
N GLY A 318 24.49 11.28 -12.72
CA GLY A 318 23.41 11.31 -13.68
C GLY A 318 22.12 10.59 -13.27
N LEU A 319 21.99 10.19 -11.99
CA LEU A 319 20.74 9.62 -11.50
C LEU A 319 19.80 10.70 -10.97
N ASN A 320 18.53 10.62 -11.36
CA ASN A 320 17.46 11.43 -10.80
C ASN A 320 17.09 10.89 -9.42
N ALA A 321 17.56 11.53 -8.37
CA ALA A 321 17.33 11.14 -6.99
C ALA A 321 16.74 12.29 -6.16
N THR A 322 15.74 12.00 -5.33
CA THR A 322 15.18 12.95 -4.36
C THR A 322 15.20 12.37 -2.96
N VAL A 323 15.43 13.22 -1.97
CA VAL A 323 15.29 12.86 -0.57
C VAL A 323 13.83 13.03 -0.18
N ARG A 324 13.20 11.94 0.26
CA ARG A 324 11.81 11.94 0.68
C ARG A 324 11.62 12.83 1.91
N ARG A 325 10.63 13.72 1.82
CA ARG A 325 10.19 14.50 2.97
C ARG A 325 9.66 13.57 4.06
N GLU A 326 10.15 13.76 5.27
CA GLU A 326 9.63 13.06 6.44
C GLU A 326 8.32 13.71 6.88
N LEU A 327 7.29 12.92 7.05
CA LEU A 327 5.96 13.36 7.48
C LEU A 327 5.49 12.50 8.66
N GLY A 328 4.81 13.11 9.64
CA GLY A 328 4.23 12.42 10.78
C GLY A 328 5.24 11.72 11.68
N SER A 329 6.47 12.24 11.80
CA SER A 329 7.52 11.60 12.60
C SER A 329 7.19 11.57 14.09
N ASP A 330 6.48 12.57 14.60
CA ASP A 330 6.04 12.68 16.01
C ASP A 330 4.91 11.72 16.38
N ILE A 331 4.21 11.17 15.39
CA ILE A 331 3.13 10.19 15.58
C ILE A 331 3.49 8.79 15.04
N ALA A 332 4.78 8.54 14.76
CA ALA A 332 5.26 7.28 14.17
C ALA A 332 4.47 6.86 12.91
N ALA A 333 4.20 7.82 12.01
CA ALA A 333 3.48 7.60 10.76
C ALA A 333 4.39 7.46 9.54
N ALA A 334 5.72 7.57 9.73
CA ALA A 334 6.68 7.49 8.64
C ALA A 334 6.88 6.05 8.15
N CYS A 335 7.39 5.92 6.91
CA CYS A 335 7.65 4.62 6.29
C CYS A 335 8.50 3.70 7.17
N GLY A 336 8.10 2.43 7.27
CA GLY A 336 8.75 1.41 8.08
C GLY A 336 8.36 1.44 9.56
N GLN A 337 7.59 2.43 10.04
CA GLN A 337 7.15 2.55 11.44
C GLN A 337 5.77 1.96 11.71
N LEU A 338 4.95 1.77 10.67
CA LEU A 338 3.61 1.20 10.82
C LEU A 338 3.69 -0.23 11.31
N ARG A 339 2.86 -0.54 12.30
CA ARG A 339 2.84 -1.86 12.95
C ARG A 339 1.43 -2.35 13.19
N ARG A 340 1.29 -3.65 13.25
CA ARG A 340 0.07 -4.28 13.71
C ARG A 340 -0.19 -3.89 15.18
N ALA A 341 -1.40 -3.41 15.49
CA ALA A 341 -1.89 -3.29 16.85
C ALA A 341 -2.84 -4.45 17.15
N GLU A 342 -2.71 -5.04 18.35
CA GLU A 342 -3.70 -6.00 18.85
C GLU A 342 -4.87 -5.25 19.48
N ALA A 343 -6.09 -5.68 19.21
CA ALA A 343 -7.28 -5.18 19.90
C ALA A 343 -7.11 -5.46 21.41
N GLY A 344 -7.02 -4.42 22.20
CA GLY A 344 -6.86 -4.52 23.66
C GLY A 344 -5.48 -4.18 24.22
N LYS A 345 -4.43 -4.09 23.40
CA LYS A 345 -3.12 -3.54 23.79
C LYS A 345 -2.86 -2.22 23.07
N ALA A 346 -3.75 -1.25 23.22
CA ALA A 346 -3.41 0.14 23.00
C ALA A 346 -2.46 0.54 24.14
N GLY A 347 -1.20 0.10 24.01
CA GLY A 347 -0.15 0.41 24.95
C GLY A 347 0.00 1.92 25.05
N ASP A 348 -0.23 2.40 26.24
CA ASP A 348 0.18 3.66 26.79
C ASP A 348 1.67 3.86 26.52
N GLY A 349 1.99 4.49 25.38
CA GLY A 349 3.34 4.79 24.91
C GLY A 349 3.57 6.28 24.90
N THR A 350 3.16 6.94 25.99
CA THR A 350 3.60 8.30 26.34
C THR A 350 4.32 8.26 27.69
N LYS A 351 5.62 8.11 27.64
CA LYS A 351 6.55 8.71 28.62
C LYS A 351 7.72 9.31 27.85
#